data_40de94325c316d2fa30f3a75e721388d
#
_entry.id   40de94325c316d2fa30f3a75e721388d
#
_cell.length_a   1.000
_cell.length_b   1.000
_cell.length_c   1.000
_cell.angle_alpha   90.00
_cell.angle_beta   90.00
_cell.angle_gamma   90.00
#
_symmetry.space_group_name_H-M   'P 1'
#
loop_
_entity.id
_entity.type
_entity.pdbx_description
1 polymer ?
#
loop_
_entity_poly.entity_id
_entity_poly.type
_entity_poly.pdbx_seq_one_letter_code
_entity_poly.pdbx_strand_id
1 'polypeptide(L)'
;MEYSYYKIDPTGNITAIVETLAERNKQSRIAGLIMAADTTIEQVGFLEKPQGEAAVRLQMMGGEFCGNASISAAALMACKSGIDSGNITLEVSGADEPLCVKVQKLCDNTFLGTVAMPLPVGIETASFGSLKLPVVRFPGISHVICDSSLSVSDAETNIRSWCEELQADALGLMFLDGDRLKPYVYVRSTDTAVWESSCASGSTACAAYLAAKAGASQTVALQNPRGELRIKAELIDGALCSLLLTGSAEIMGKHLICT
;
A
#
# COMPACT_ATOMS: atom_id res chain seq x y z
N MET A 1 -18.69 4.36 22.81
CA MET A 1 -19.18 4.88 21.54
C MET A 1 -19.07 3.77 20.52
N GLU A 2 -20.02 3.70 19.55
CA GLU A 2 -20.01 2.66 18.50
C GLU A 2 -19.44 3.25 17.22
N TYR A 3 -18.53 2.53 16.57
CA TYR A 3 -17.94 2.88 15.29
C TYR A 3 -18.26 1.81 14.27
N SER A 4 -18.77 2.22 13.10
CA SER A 4 -18.98 1.34 11.96
C SER A 4 -17.81 1.39 11.01
N TYR A 5 -17.42 0.22 10.48
CA TYR A 5 -16.38 0.12 9.47
C TYR A 5 -16.74 -0.93 8.42
N TYR A 6 -16.19 -0.79 7.24
CA TYR A 6 -16.22 -1.80 6.20
C TYR A 6 -14.93 -2.59 6.20
N LYS A 7 -15.04 -3.92 6.19
CA LYS A 7 -13.92 -4.81 5.92
C LYS A 7 -13.81 -4.99 4.42
N ILE A 8 -12.64 -4.69 3.87
CA ILE A 8 -12.38 -4.73 2.43
C ILE A 8 -11.10 -5.49 2.19
N ASP A 9 -11.07 -6.36 1.18
CA ASP A 9 -9.88 -7.08 0.74
C ASP A 9 -9.31 -6.43 -0.55
N PRO A 10 -8.33 -5.53 -0.44
CA PRO A 10 -7.62 -4.99 -1.60
C PRO A 10 -6.46 -5.93 -1.99
N THR A 11 -6.77 -7.00 -2.73
CA THR A 11 -5.75 -7.93 -3.22
C THR A 11 -4.92 -8.58 -2.09
N GLY A 12 -5.57 -8.90 -0.96
CA GLY A 12 -4.96 -9.65 0.15
C GLY A 12 -4.49 -8.83 1.35
N ASN A 13 -4.39 -7.51 1.26
CA ASN A 13 -4.02 -6.63 2.38
C ASN A 13 -5.28 -6.09 3.08
N ILE A 14 -5.93 -6.94 3.88
CA ILE A 14 -7.24 -6.67 4.48
C ILE A 14 -7.25 -5.32 5.20
N THR A 15 -8.13 -4.44 4.77
CA THR A 15 -8.24 -3.06 5.24
C THR A 15 -9.61 -2.84 5.89
N ALA A 16 -9.62 -2.26 7.09
CA ALA A 16 -10.83 -1.71 7.68
C ALA A 16 -10.97 -0.23 7.30
N ILE A 17 -12.07 0.15 6.67
CA ILE A 17 -12.41 1.55 6.38
C ILE A 17 -13.50 2.00 7.35
N VAL A 18 -13.13 2.81 8.34
CA VAL A 18 -14.03 3.34 9.37
C VAL A 18 -14.85 4.49 8.79
N GLU A 19 -16.17 4.33 8.81
CA GLU A 19 -17.12 5.31 8.27
C GLU A 19 -17.60 6.32 9.31
N THR A 20 -17.74 5.87 10.58
CA THR A 20 -18.13 6.78 11.66
C THR A 20 -17.01 7.79 11.90
N LEU A 21 -17.36 9.08 11.88
CA LEU A 21 -16.39 10.15 12.13
C LEU A 21 -15.71 9.96 13.49
N ALA A 22 -14.39 9.97 13.48
CA ALA A 22 -13.55 9.80 14.66
C ALA A 22 -12.55 10.98 14.77
N GLU A 23 -12.44 11.56 15.97
CA GLU A 23 -11.40 12.56 16.24
C GLU A 23 -10.01 11.93 16.05
N ARG A 24 -9.08 12.63 15.41
CA ARG A 24 -7.75 12.09 15.06
C ARG A 24 -6.98 11.53 16.26
N ASN A 25 -7.10 12.17 17.44
CA ASN A 25 -6.46 11.69 18.67
C ASN A 25 -7.03 10.36 19.18
N LYS A 26 -8.17 9.89 18.66
CA LYS A 26 -8.80 8.61 19.01
C LYS A 26 -8.55 7.52 17.95
N GLN A 27 -8.12 7.90 16.74
CA GLN A 27 -8.04 6.98 15.60
C GLN A 27 -7.09 5.82 15.86
N SER A 28 -5.89 6.05 16.39
CA SER A 28 -4.93 4.96 16.72
C SER A 28 -5.49 3.96 17.71
N ARG A 29 -6.24 4.44 18.74
CA ARG A 29 -6.90 3.54 19.71
C ARG A 29 -8.01 2.73 19.06
N ILE A 30 -8.86 3.35 18.22
CA ILE A 30 -9.95 2.66 17.51
C ILE A 30 -9.36 1.62 16.57
N ALA A 31 -8.32 1.96 15.81
CA ALA A 31 -7.60 1.04 14.94
C ALA A 31 -7.07 -0.18 15.70
N GLY A 32 -6.41 0.04 16.84
CA GLY A 32 -5.92 -1.04 17.69
C GLY A 32 -7.04 -1.98 18.18
N LEU A 33 -8.22 -1.45 18.53
CA LEU A 33 -9.38 -2.26 18.93
C LEU A 33 -9.92 -3.08 17.75
N ILE A 34 -10.02 -2.50 16.56
CA ILE A 34 -10.50 -3.20 15.34
C ILE A 34 -9.54 -4.34 15.01
N MET A 35 -8.22 -4.07 14.96
CA MET A 35 -7.21 -5.09 14.65
C MET A 35 -7.12 -6.18 15.72
N ALA A 36 -7.36 -5.85 16.98
CA ALA A 36 -7.43 -6.84 18.08
C ALA A 36 -8.67 -7.72 18.00
N ALA A 37 -9.80 -7.17 17.53
CA ALA A 37 -11.05 -7.92 17.36
C ALA A 37 -11.04 -8.82 16.11
N ASP A 38 -10.32 -8.44 15.07
CA ASP A 38 -10.13 -9.21 13.83
C ASP A 38 -8.68 -9.13 13.38
N THR A 39 -7.91 -10.15 13.73
CA THR A 39 -6.46 -10.23 13.43
C THR A 39 -6.14 -10.43 11.95
N THR A 40 -7.15 -10.62 11.10
CA THR A 40 -6.94 -10.63 9.64
C THR A 40 -6.84 -9.24 9.04
N ILE A 41 -7.25 -8.19 9.79
CA ILE A 41 -7.14 -6.80 9.36
C ILE A 41 -5.70 -6.33 9.56
N GLU A 42 -5.04 -5.94 8.46
CA GLU A 42 -3.64 -5.52 8.44
C GLU A 42 -3.49 -4.00 8.61
N GLN A 43 -4.53 -3.22 8.27
CA GLN A 43 -4.51 -1.76 8.37
C GLN A 43 -5.90 -1.15 8.52
N VAL A 44 -5.93 0.10 9.02
CA VAL A 44 -7.18 0.83 9.27
C VAL A 44 -7.07 2.23 8.68
N GLY A 45 -8.07 2.59 7.87
CA GLY A 45 -8.29 3.94 7.36
C GLY A 45 -9.59 4.53 7.90
N PHE A 46 -9.64 5.84 8.03
CA PHE A 46 -10.79 6.60 8.53
C PHE A 46 -11.31 7.53 7.44
N LEU A 47 -12.61 7.49 7.19
CA LEU A 47 -13.24 8.44 6.29
C LEU A 47 -13.52 9.74 7.06
N GLU A 48 -12.97 10.84 6.54
CA GLU A 48 -13.14 12.18 7.06
C GLU A 48 -13.85 13.05 6.01
N LYS A 49 -14.35 14.20 6.46
CA LYS A 49 -14.87 15.21 5.53
C LYS A 49 -13.70 15.78 4.71
N PRO A 50 -13.81 15.82 3.37
CA PRO A 50 -12.77 16.43 2.54
C PRO A 50 -12.69 17.94 2.76
N GLN A 51 -11.54 18.52 2.48
CA GLN A 51 -11.33 19.96 2.54
C GLN A 51 -11.69 20.65 1.22
N GLY A 52 -11.56 19.91 0.08
CA GLY A 52 -11.88 20.37 -1.27
C GLY A 52 -13.09 19.66 -1.88
N GLU A 53 -13.03 19.43 -3.20
CA GLU A 53 -14.10 18.82 -4.00
C GLU A 53 -14.00 17.28 -4.08
N ALA A 54 -13.11 16.66 -3.32
CA ALA A 54 -12.98 15.21 -3.28
C ALA A 54 -14.25 14.54 -2.72
N ALA A 55 -14.51 13.32 -3.14
CA ALA A 55 -15.65 12.54 -2.64
C ALA A 55 -15.57 12.29 -1.12
N VAL A 56 -14.36 12.08 -0.62
CA VAL A 56 -14.06 11.84 0.79
C VAL A 56 -12.57 12.02 1.05
N ARG A 57 -12.20 12.26 2.31
CA ARG A 57 -10.82 12.19 2.78
C ARG A 57 -10.56 10.84 3.46
N LEU A 58 -9.51 10.14 3.04
CA LEU A 58 -9.01 8.93 3.68
C LEU A 58 -7.82 9.28 4.57
N GLN A 59 -7.96 9.07 5.87
CA GLN A 59 -6.87 9.22 6.84
C GLN A 59 -6.43 7.83 7.31
N MET A 60 -5.20 7.43 6.99
CA MET A 60 -4.62 6.20 7.53
C MET A 60 -4.25 6.38 9.00
N MET A 61 -4.31 5.29 9.78
CA MET A 61 -4.04 5.27 11.21
C MET A 61 -2.65 5.81 11.59
N GLY A 62 -1.65 5.64 10.73
CA GLY A 62 -0.29 6.17 10.90
C GLY A 62 -0.05 7.48 10.13
N GLY A 63 -1.01 7.97 9.36
CA GLY A 63 -0.87 9.18 8.55
C GLY A 63 -0.12 9.00 7.24
N GLU A 64 0.28 7.78 6.92
CA GLU A 64 0.98 7.39 5.70
C GLU A 64 0.08 7.40 4.46
N PHE A 65 0.71 7.39 3.28
CA PHE A 65 0.06 7.06 2.02
C PHE A 65 -0.09 5.54 1.88
N CYS A 66 -1.27 5.08 1.47
CA CYS A 66 -1.52 3.67 1.18
C CYS A 66 -2.33 3.47 -0.10
N GLY A 67 -1.70 2.85 -1.13
CA GLY A 67 -2.35 2.54 -2.41
C GLY A 67 -3.52 1.56 -2.27
N ASN A 68 -3.35 0.49 -1.47
CA ASN A 68 -4.39 -0.51 -1.20
C ASN A 68 -5.62 0.12 -0.52
N ALA A 69 -5.39 0.95 0.50
CA ALA A 69 -6.48 1.64 1.21
C ALA A 69 -7.16 2.70 0.31
N SER A 70 -6.42 3.36 -0.58
CA SER A 70 -6.99 4.31 -1.55
C SER A 70 -7.90 3.61 -2.55
N ILE A 71 -7.51 2.44 -3.07
CA ILE A 71 -8.36 1.61 -3.92
C ILE A 71 -9.60 1.13 -3.14
N SER A 72 -9.43 0.70 -1.89
CA SER A 72 -10.54 0.27 -1.00
C SER A 72 -11.56 1.38 -0.76
N ALA A 73 -11.09 2.59 -0.42
CA ALA A 73 -11.96 3.73 -0.18
C ALA A 73 -12.70 4.14 -1.46
N ALA A 74 -12.02 4.18 -2.61
CA ALA A 74 -12.64 4.48 -3.90
C ALA A 74 -13.70 3.44 -4.29
N ALA A 75 -13.40 2.15 -4.12
CA ALA A 75 -14.34 1.05 -4.36
C ALA A 75 -15.59 1.17 -3.46
N LEU A 76 -15.40 1.49 -2.18
CA LEU A 76 -16.50 1.71 -1.24
C LEU A 76 -17.36 2.90 -1.67
N MET A 77 -16.75 4.03 -2.05
CA MET A 77 -17.48 5.21 -2.51
C MET A 77 -18.25 4.93 -3.80
N ALA A 78 -17.64 4.23 -4.76
CA ALA A 78 -18.30 3.82 -6.00
C ALA A 78 -19.50 2.90 -5.74
N CYS A 79 -19.33 1.91 -4.87
CA CYS A 79 -20.40 0.99 -4.46
C CYS A 79 -21.57 1.74 -3.81
N LYS A 80 -21.31 2.63 -2.86
CA LYS A 80 -22.34 3.43 -2.17
C LYS A 80 -23.07 4.41 -3.10
N SER A 81 -22.40 4.89 -4.14
CA SER A 81 -22.97 5.83 -5.11
C SER A 81 -23.59 5.14 -6.35
N GLY A 82 -23.54 3.80 -6.44
CA GLY A 82 -24.04 3.05 -7.58
C GLY A 82 -23.24 3.29 -8.87
N ILE A 83 -21.95 3.59 -8.75
CA ILE A 83 -21.04 3.85 -9.89
C ILE A 83 -20.37 2.53 -10.28
N ASP A 84 -20.66 1.99 -11.44
CA ASP A 84 -20.04 0.76 -11.94
C ASP A 84 -18.69 1.01 -12.61
N SER A 85 -18.46 2.19 -13.19
CA SER A 85 -17.17 2.58 -13.76
C SER A 85 -17.03 4.10 -13.78
N GLY A 86 -15.87 4.61 -13.38
CA GLY A 86 -15.63 6.03 -13.33
C GLY A 86 -14.37 6.39 -12.54
N ASN A 87 -14.25 7.67 -12.24
CA ASN A 87 -13.17 8.22 -11.44
C ASN A 87 -13.73 8.68 -10.09
N ILE A 88 -13.07 8.28 -9.01
CA ILE A 88 -13.36 8.73 -7.65
C ILE A 88 -12.16 9.56 -7.18
N THR A 89 -12.38 10.81 -6.90
CA THR A 89 -11.34 11.68 -6.34
C THR A 89 -11.34 11.60 -4.82
N LEU A 90 -10.18 11.34 -4.23
CA LEU A 90 -9.96 11.21 -2.80
C LEU A 90 -8.91 12.22 -2.34
N GLU A 91 -9.09 12.83 -1.18
CA GLU A 91 -7.98 13.34 -0.40
C GLU A 91 -7.43 12.19 0.44
N VAL A 92 -6.11 12.00 0.49
CA VAL A 92 -5.50 10.90 1.26
C VAL A 92 -4.36 11.40 2.12
N SER A 93 -4.20 10.80 3.30
CA SER A 93 -3.02 11.06 4.13
C SER A 93 -1.74 10.69 3.38
N GLY A 94 -0.66 11.40 3.62
CA GLY A 94 0.63 11.15 2.97
C GLY A 94 0.71 11.56 1.50
N ALA A 95 -0.32 12.26 0.96
CA ALA A 95 -0.27 12.91 -0.35
C ALA A 95 -0.68 14.39 -0.20
N ASP A 96 0.02 15.27 -0.93
CA ASP A 96 -0.24 16.71 -0.91
C ASP A 96 -1.43 17.08 -1.80
N GLU A 97 -1.64 16.32 -2.88
CA GLU A 97 -2.69 16.57 -3.86
C GLU A 97 -3.76 15.48 -3.83
N PRO A 98 -5.02 15.80 -4.18
CA PRO A 98 -6.07 14.81 -4.29
C PRO A 98 -5.73 13.72 -5.33
N LEU A 99 -6.05 12.48 -5.02
CA LEU A 99 -5.86 11.32 -5.88
C LEU A 99 -7.10 11.01 -6.70
N CYS A 100 -6.93 10.83 -8.00
CA CYS A 100 -7.95 10.28 -8.87
C CYS A 100 -7.78 8.76 -8.97
N VAL A 101 -8.71 8.00 -8.40
CA VAL A 101 -8.74 6.54 -8.51
C VAL A 101 -9.75 6.14 -9.56
N LYS A 102 -9.29 5.50 -10.64
CA LYS A 102 -10.18 4.90 -11.64
C LYS A 102 -10.72 3.59 -11.07
N VAL A 103 -12.05 3.44 -11.06
CA VAL A 103 -12.72 2.22 -10.60
C VAL A 103 -13.53 1.58 -11.70
N GLN A 104 -13.60 0.25 -11.68
CA GLN A 104 -14.44 -0.56 -12.54
C GLN A 104 -15.00 -1.72 -11.74
N LYS A 105 -16.31 -1.85 -11.68
CA LYS A 105 -17.00 -2.97 -11.04
C LYS A 105 -16.75 -4.25 -11.82
N LEU A 106 -16.33 -5.29 -11.13
CA LEU A 106 -16.14 -6.63 -11.68
C LEU A 106 -17.33 -7.55 -11.39
N CYS A 107 -17.86 -7.48 -10.19
CA CYS A 107 -19.07 -8.15 -9.73
C CYS A 107 -19.66 -7.39 -8.54
N ASP A 108 -20.72 -7.89 -7.90
CA ASP A 108 -21.54 -7.10 -6.97
C ASP A 108 -20.79 -6.31 -5.89
N ASN A 109 -19.76 -6.90 -5.27
CA ASN A 109 -19.01 -6.26 -4.20
C ASN A 109 -17.51 -6.08 -4.53
N THR A 110 -17.11 -6.34 -5.79
CA THR A 110 -15.70 -6.33 -6.20
C THR A 110 -15.47 -5.31 -7.30
N PHE A 111 -14.47 -4.48 -7.09
CA PHE A 111 -14.03 -3.45 -8.01
C PHE A 111 -12.56 -3.65 -8.37
N LEU A 112 -12.20 -3.33 -9.60
CA LEU A 112 -10.82 -3.08 -10.00
C LEU A 112 -10.54 -1.60 -9.80
N GLY A 113 -9.48 -1.28 -9.07
CA GLY A 113 -9.04 0.09 -8.84
C GLY A 113 -7.68 0.36 -9.46
N THR A 114 -7.49 1.51 -10.08
CA THR A 114 -6.19 1.98 -10.57
C THR A 114 -5.89 3.34 -9.95
N VAL A 115 -4.74 3.46 -9.31
CA VAL A 115 -4.30 4.67 -8.58
C VAL A 115 -2.86 5.03 -8.95
N ALA A 116 -2.58 6.33 -9.03
CA ALA A 116 -1.20 6.81 -9.14
C ALA A 116 -0.46 6.61 -7.81
N MET A 117 0.74 6.05 -7.91
CA MET A 117 1.65 5.85 -6.79
C MET A 117 2.71 6.96 -6.78
N PRO A 118 3.23 7.34 -5.61
CA PRO A 118 4.36 8.26 -5.53
C PRO A 118 5.53 7.79 -6.38
N LEU A 119 6.26 8.72 -6.98
CA LEU A 119 7.53 8.40 -7.61
C LEU A 119 8.62 8.20 -6.53
N PRO A 120 9.57 7.27 -6.74
CA PRO A 120 10.68 7.11 -5.82
C PRO A 120 11.57 8.37 -5.83
N VAL A 121 12.08 8.73 -4.66
CA VAL A 121 13.07 9.81 -4.54
C VAL A 121 14.47 9.36 -4.98
N GLY A 122 14.69 8.04 -5.11
CA GLY A 122 15.92 7.45 -5.61
C GLY A 122 15.82 5.95 -5.83
N ILE A 123 16.59 5.47 -6.82
CA ILE A 123 16.85 4.04 -7.05
C ILE A 123 18.38 3.90 -7.05
N GLU A 124 18.89 3.17 -6.07
CA GLU A 124 20.35 3.04 -5.85
C GLU A 124 20.74 1.60 -5.49
N THR A 125 22.01 1.33 -5.33
CA THR A 125 22.51 0.07 -4.76
C THR A 125 23.13 0.34 -3.41
N ALA A 126 22.65 -0.32 -2.37
CA ALA A 126 23.23 -0.28 -1.03
C ALA A 126 24.05 -1.54 -0.74
N SER A 127 25.02 -1.40 0.17
CA SER A 127 25.85 -2.51 0.66
C SER A 127 25.46 -2.87 2.07
N PHE A 128 25.11 -4.15 2.27
CA PHE A 128 24.78 -4.74 3.57
C PHE A 128 25.81 -5.85 3.86
N GLY A 129 26.89 -5.49 4.53
CA GLY A 129 28.07 -6.35 4.65
C GLY A 129 28.67 -6.68 3.29
N SER A 130 28.68 -7.95 2.89
CA SER A 130 29.13 -8.40 1.56
C SER A 130 28.05 -8.36 0.47
N LEU A 131 26.79 -8.15 0.82
CA LEU A 131 25.68 -8.10 -0.11
C LEU A 131 25.57 -6.70 -0.73
N LYS A 132 25.27 -6.65 -2.03
CA LYS A 132 24.93 -5.41 -2.74
C LYS A 132 23.55 -5.58 -3.35
N LEU A 133 22.57 -4.85 -2.80
CA LEU A 133 21.17 -4.99 -3.18
C LEU A 133 20.58 -3.67 -3.68
N PRO A 134 19.70 -3.70 -4.68
CA PRO A 134 18.98 -2.52 -5.12
C PRO A 134 18.04 -2.00 -4.03
N VAL A 135 18.00 -0.69 -3.86
CA VAL A 135 17.13 0.02 -2.92
C VAL A 135 16.32 1.04 -3.69
N VAL A 136 15.02 1.01 -3.53
CA VAL A 136 14.08 1.99 -4.05
C VAL A 136 13.54 2.79 -2.87
N ARG A 137 13.77 4.10 -2.88
CA ARG A 137 13.37 5.00 -1.79
C ARG A 137 12.11 5.76 -2.14
N PHE A 138 11.13 5.69 -1.26
CA PHE A 138 9.94 6.55 -1.27
C PHE A 138 9.92 7.42 -0.01
N PRO A 139 9.14 8.51 0.03
CA PRO A 139 8.87 9.21 1.27
C PRO A 139 8.29 8.26 2.32
N GLY A 140 8.93 8.18 3.50
CA GLY A 140 8.49 7.35 4.63
C GLY A 140 8.83 5.86 4.56
N ILE A 141 9.23 5.30 3.40
CA ILE A 141 9.59 3.89 3.31
C ILE A 141 10.65 3.63 2.22
N SER A 142 11.60 2.76 2.52
CA SER A 142 12.55 2.22 1.53
C SER A 142 12.27 0.75 1.27
N HIS A 143 12.51 0.30 0.04
CA HIS A 143 12.36 -1.11 -0.33
C HIS A 143 13.67 -1.65 -0.91
N VAL A 144 14.19 -2.73 -0.32
CA VAL A 144 15.32 -3.50 -0.84
C VAL A 144 14.78 -4.60 -1.73
N ILE A 145 15.23 -4.67 -2.97
CA ILE A 145 14.86 -5.75 -3.89
C ILE A 145 15.81 -6.92 -3.65
N CYS A 146 15.28 -8.00 -3.11
CA CYS A 146 16.02 -9.19 -2.73
C CYS A 146 15.82 -10.28 -3.79
N ASP A 147 16.90 -10.94 -4.14
CA ASP A 147 16.88 -12.15 -4.94
C ASP A 147 17.20 -13.39 -4.07
N SER A 148 17.43 -14.52 -4.69
CA SER A 148 17.76 -15.80 -4.02
C SER A 148 19.08 -15.78 -3.23
N SER A 149 19.89 -14.71 -3.30
CA SER A 149 21.14 -14.57 -2.54
C SER A 149 20.92 -14.28 -1.05
N LEU A 150 19.74 -13.74 -0.69
CA LEU A 150 19.36 -13.47 0.69
C LEU A 150 18.43 -14.54 1.22
N SER A 151 18.81 -15.20 2.33
CA SER A 151 17.93 -16.15 3.01
C SER A 151 16.85 -15.42 3.85
N VAL A 152 15.72 -16.11 4.06
CA VAL A 152 14.64 -15.60 4.93
C VAL A 152 15.16 -15.33 6.35
N SER A 153 15.97 -16.23 6.89
CA SER A 153 16.54 -16.09 8.24
C SER A 153 17.47 -14.88 8.36
N ASP A 154 18.28 -14.61 7.33
CA ASP A 154 19.15 -13.44 7.32
C ASP A 154 18.34 -12.15 7.22
N ALA A 155 17.27 -12.16 6.44
CA ALA A 155 16.35 -11.03 6.33
C ALA A 155 15.68 -10.71 7.67
N GLU A 156 15.11 -11.71 8.34
CA GLU A 156 14.46 -11.55 9.64
C GLU A 156 15.43 -11.05 10.72
N THR A 157 16.70 -11.51 10.67
CA THR A 157 17.74 -11.10 11.62
C THR A 157 18.18 -9.66 11.37
N ASN A 158 18.32 -9.24 10.12
CA ASN A 158 19.03 -8.00 9.77
C ASN A 158 18.12 -6.82 9.41
N ILE A 159 16.82 -7.00 9.23
CA ILE A 159 15.94 -5.93 8.72
C ILE A 159 16.00 -4.65 9.59
N ARG A 160 16.13 -4.79 10.91
CA ARG A 160 16.23 -3.65 11.84
C ARG A 160 17.52 -2.85 11.62
N SER A 161 18.66 -3.54 11.60
CA SER A 161 19.96 -2.89 11.38
C SER A 161 20.05 -2.25 10.00
N TRP A 162 19.52 -2.91 8.97
CA TRP A 162 19.48 -2.35 7.62
C TRP A 162 18.54 -1.13 7.51
N CYS A 163 17.43 -1.12 8.25
CA CYS A 163 16.57 0.05 8.35
C CYS A 163 17.31 1.25 8.97
N GLU A 164 18.13 1.00 10.00
CA GLU A 164 18.96 2.02 10.63
C GLU A 164 20.08 2.50 9.70
N GLU A 165 20.80 1.59 9.02
CA GLU A 165 21.86 1.92 8.06
C GLU A 165 21.33 2.78 6.90
N LEU A 166 20.12 2.50 6.43
CA LEU A 166 19.43 3.27 5.38
C LEU A 166 18.80 4.57 5.91
N GLN A 167 18.79 4.79 7.23
CA GLN A 167 18.12 5.91 7.89
C GLN A 167 16.65 6.04 7.49
N ALA A 168 15.96 4.89 7.32
CA ALA A 168 14.57 4.83 6.88
C ALA A 168 13.62 4.77 8.10
N ASP A 169 12.39 5.30 7.94
CA ASP A 169 11.32 5.16 8.93
C ASP A 169 10.68 3.77 8.87
N ALA A 170 10.64 3.20 7.67
CA ALA A 170 10.21 1.82 7.43
C ALA A 170 11.08 1.19 6.32
N LEU A 171 11.24 -0.13 6.38
CA LEU A 171 12.00 -0.90 5.41
C LEU A 171 11.23 -2.13 4.97
N GLY A 172 11.04 -2.28 3.65
CA GLY A 172 10.53 -3.50 3.07
C GLY A 172 11.63 -4.30 2.36
N LEU A 173 11.70 -5.60 2.65
CA LEU A 173 12.53 -6.54 1.90
C LEU A 173 11.62 -7.27 0.91
N MET A 174 11.83 -7.03 -0.37
CA MET A 174 11.00 -7.50 -1.46
C MET A 174 11.65 -8.71 -2.13
N PHE A 175 11.32 -9.92 -1.67
CA PHE A 175 11.81 -11.17 -2.27
C PHE A 175 11.09 -11.38 -3.60
N LEU A 176 11.82 -11.09 -4.68
CA LEU A 176 11.31 -11.15 -6.04
C LEU A 176 11.92 -12.35 -6.78
N ASP A 177 11.06 -13.30 -7.18
CA ASP A 177 11.43 -14.47 -7.99
C ASP A 177 10.50 -14.54 -9.21
N GLY A 178 11.01 -14.11 -10.36
CA GLY A 178 10.20 -13.94 -11.57
C GLY A 178 9.08 -12.93 -11.36
N ASP A 179 7.84 -13.38 -11.39
CA ASP A 179 6.64 -12.60 -11.12
C ASP A 179 6.13 -12.74 -9.66
N ARG A 180 6.76 -13.58 -8.85
CA ARG A 180 6.37 -13.83 -7.46
C ARG A 180 7.06 -12.87 -6.52
N LEU A 181 6.27 -12.22 -5.68
CA LEU A 181 6.74 -11.28 -4.68
C LEU A 181 6.35 -11.75 -3.28
N LYS A 182 7.31 -11.80 -2.36
CA LYS A 182 7.08 -12.07 -0.94
C LYS A 182 7.61 -10.89 -0.11
N PRO A 183 6.73 -9.99 0.35
CA PRO A 183 7.13 -8.79 1.08
C PRO A 183 7.36 -9.09 2.57
N TYR A 184 8.47 -8.59 3.14
CA TYR A 184 8.72 -8.55 4.58
C TYR A 184 8.97 -7.10 4.97
N VAL A 185 8.12 -6.52 5.81
CA VAL A 185 8.11 -5.09 6.11
C VAL A 185 8.33 -4.84 7.60
N TYR A 186 9.26 -3.94 7.89
CA TYR A 186 9.57 -3.45 9.22
C TYR A 186 9.19 -1.98 9.35
N VAL A 187 8.51 -1.62 10.43
CA VAL A 187 8.15 -0.23 10.78
C VAL A 187 8.84 0.15 12.07
N ARG A 188 9.74 1.15 11.98
CA ARG A 188 10.62 1.55 13.08
C ARG A 188 9.85 2.13 14.27
N SER A 189 8.83 2.96 14.03
CA SER A 189 8.07 3.63 15.09
C SER A 189 7.31 2.68 16.01
N THR A 190 6.94 1.50 15.53
CA THR A 190 6.23 0.45 16.28
C THR A 190 7.12 -0.74 16.63
N ASP A 191 8.34 -0.78 16.12
CA ASP A 191 9.28 -1.92 16.20
C ASP A 191 8.63 -3.25 15.78
N THR A 192 7.82 -3.20 14.72
CA THR A 192 7.11 -4.37 14.19
C THR A 192 7.66 -4.79 12.84
N ALA A 193 7.85 -6.09 12.64
CA ALA A 193 8.23 -6.68 11.36
C ALA A 193 7.25 -7.79 10.99
N VAL A 194 6.69 -7.74 9.78
CA VAL A 194 5.64 -8.67 9.34
C VAL A 194 5.85 -9.11 7.89
N TRP A 195 5.50 -10.37 7.61
CA TRP A 195 5.32 -10.86 6.25
C TRP A 195 3.93 -10.43 5.76
N GLU A 196 3.90 -9.51 4.80
CA GLU A 196 2.65 -8.99 4.28
C GLU A 196 2.01 -9.96 3.27
N SER A 197 0.69 -10.01 3.29
CA SER A 197 -0.10 -10.77 2.31
C SER A 197 -0.08 -10.11 0.93
N SER A 198 0.04 -8.78 0.89
CA SER A 198 0.18 -7.97 -0.33
C SER A 198 0.73 -6.60 0.00
N CYS A 199 1.73 -6.15 -0.75
CA CYS A 199 2.39 -4.86 -0.54
C CYS A 199 2.32 -3.99 -1.78
N ALA A 200 1.48 -2.95 -1.75
CA ALA A 200 1.32 -2.01 -2.85
C ALA A 200 2.61 -1.21 -3.12
N SER A 201 3.23 -0.63 -2.07
CA SER A 201 4.47 0.14 -2.20
C SER A 201 5.65 -0.74 -2.62
N GLY A 202 5.77 -1.95 -2.06
CA GLY A 202 6.80 -2.91 -2.44
C GLY A 202 6.66 -3.41 -3.88
N SER A 203 5.44 -3.72 -4.32
CA SER A 203 5.17 -4.07 -5.72
C SER A 203 5.51 -2.92 -6.66
N THR A 204 5.20 -1.69 -6.25
CA THR A 204 5.54 -0.47 -7.01
C THR A 204 7.06 -0.27 -7.09
N ALA A 205 7.80 -0.52 -5.99
CA ALA A 205 9.25 -0.46 -5.94
C ALA A 205 9.89 -1.46 -6.91
N CYS A 206 9.39 -2.71 -6.92
CA CYS A 206 9.87 -3.73 -7.85
C CYS A 206 9.67 -3.31 -9.32
N ALA A 207 8.48 -2.81 -9.66
CA ALA A 207 8.20 -2.35 -11.02
C ALA A 207 9.06 -1.15 -11.43
N ALA A 208 9.25 -0.17 -10.54
CA ALA A 208 10.13 0.98 -10.76
C ALA A 208 11.58 0.55 -11.01
N TYR A 209 12.11 -0.37 -10.18
CA TYR A 209 13.44 -0.94 -10.36
C TYR A 209 13.57 -1.69 -11.69
N LEU A 210 12.61 -2.55 -12.03
CA LEU A 210 12.66 -3.33 -13.27
C LEU A 210 12.61 -2.44 -14.51
N ALA A 211 11.78 -1.39 -14.50
CA ALA A 211 11.70 -0.41 -15.58
C ALA A 211 13.01 0.39 -15.72
N ALA A 212 13.57 0.86 -14.60
CA ALA A 212 14.86 1.58 -14.59
C ALA A 212 15.99 0.68 -15.08
N LYS A 213 16.05 -0.57 -14.64
CA LYS A 213 17.05 -1.57 -15.08
C LYS A 213 16.94 -1.87 -16.58
N ALA A 214 15.72 -1.93 -17.12
CA ALA A 214 15.49 -2.16 -18.54
C ALA A 214 15.70 -0.90 -19.40
N GLY A 215 15.69 0.28 -18.80
CA GLY A 215 15.72 1.57 -19.51
C GLY A 215 14.47 1.82 -20.37
N ALA A 216 13.35 1.19 -20.04
CA ALA A 216 12.10 1.23 -20.83
C ALA A 216 10.86 1.11 -19.94
N SER A 217 9.75 1.73 -20.39
CA SER A 217 8.45 1.57 -19.76
C SER A 217 8.05 0.09 -19.67
N GLN A 218 7.49 -0.31 -18.54
CA GLN A 218 7.07 -1.68 -18.30
C GLN A 218 5.71 -1.76 -17.63
N THR A 219 5.00 -2.85 -17.90
CA THR A 219 3.84 -3.26 -17.11
C THR A 219 4.17 -4.61 -16.48
N VAL A 220 4.21 -4.63 -15.14
CA VAL A 220 4.60 -5.80 -14.36
C VAL A 220 3.38 -6.28 -13.58
N ALA A 221 3.05 -7.56 -13.70
CA ALA A 221 2.07 -8.24 -12.85
C ALA A 221 2.84 -9.03 -11.79
N LEU A 222 2.63 -8.71 -10.51
CA LEU A 222 3.33 -9.33 -9.39
C LEU A 222 2.37 -10.13 -8.53
N GLN A 223 2.64 -11.42 -8.41
CA GLN A 223 1.90 -12.36 -7.56
C GLN A 223 2.38 -12.21 -6.11
N ASN A 224 1.65 -11.46 -5.34
CA ASN A 224 1.80 -11.40 -3.89
C ASN A 224 1.16 -12.66 -3.25
N PRO A 225 1.42 -12.99 -1.97
CA PRO A 225 0.89 -14.21 -1.34
C PRO A 225 -0.63 -14.40 -1.45
N ARG A 226 -1.42 -13.30 -1.49
CA ARG A 226 -2.88 -13.36 -1.56
C ARG A 226 -3.51 -12.69 -2.76
N GLY A 227 -2.73 -12.33 -3.78
CA GLY A 227 -3.30 -11.82 -5.02
C GLY A 227 -2.30 -11.10 -5.92
N GLU A 228 -2.76 -10.76 -7.12
CA GLU A 228 -1.96 -10.07 -8.14
C GLU A 228 -2.12 -8.56 -8.03
N LEU A 229 -1.00 -7.85 -7.99
CA LEU A 229 -0.94 -6.41 -8.22
C LEU A 229 -0.26 -6.15 -9.56
N ARG A 230 -0.85 -5.27 -10.35
CA ARG A 230 -0.29 -4.86 -11.65
C ARG A 230 0.18 -3.42 -11.57
N ILE A 231 1.43 -3.18 -11.96
CA ILE A 231 2.03 -1.86 -11.94
C ILE A 231 2.50 -1.50 -13.34
N LYS A 232 2.03 -0.36 -13.85
CA LYS A 232 2.55 0.28 -15.06
C LYS A 232 3.55 1.35 -14.64
N ALA A 233 4.82 1.14 -15.00
CA ALA A 233 5.90 2.09 -14.81
C ALA A 233 6.24 2.72 -16.16
N GLU A 234 6.12 4.03 -16.28
CA GLU A 234 6.38 4.76 -17.52
C GLU A 234 7.67 5.56 -17.40
N LEU A 235 8.53 5.40 -18.40
CA LEU A 235 9.74 6.18 -18.58
C LEU A 235 9.58 7.10 -19.79
N ILE A 236 9.99 8.36 -19.64
CA ILE A 236 10.15 9.33 -20.72
C ILE A 236 11.60 9.81 -20.68
N ASP A 237 12.30 9.72 -21.81
CA ASP A 237 13.71 10.09 -21.94
C ASP A 237 14.62 9.43 -20.88
N GLY A 238 14.30 8.18 -20.50
CA GLY A 238 15.04 7.41 -19.50
C GLY A 238 14.73 7.76 -18.04
N ALA A 239 13.86 8.75 -17.80
CA ALA A 239 13.41 9.12 -16.47
C ALA A 239 12.03 8.51 -16.15
N LEU A 240 11.88 7.95 -14.95
CA LEU A 240 10.59 7.44 -14.47
C LEU A 240 9.64 8.62 -14.23
N CYS A 241 8.50 8.64 -14.91
CA CYS A 241 7.55 9.75 -14.87
C CYS A 241 6.18 9.37 -14.32
N SER A 242 5.82 8.08 -14.30
CA SER A 242 4.52 7.62 -13.82
C SER A 242 4.59 6.20 -13.27
N LEU A 243 3.89 5.97 -12.18
CA LEU A 243 3.65 4.65 -11.58
C LEU A 243 2.14 4.51 -11.32
N LEU A 244 1.51 3.57 -11.99
CA LEU A 244 0.08 3.28 -11.83
C LEU A 244 -0.08 1.88 -11.25
N LEU A 245 -0.63 1.80 -10.06
CA LEU A 245 -0.98 0.55 -9.39
C LEU A 245 -2.41 0.17 -9.73
N THR A 246 -2.62 -1.07 -10.13
CA THR A 246 -3.95 -1.66 -10.34
C THR A 246 -4.10 -2.91 -9.49
N GLY A 247 -5.18 -2.97 -8.71
CA GLY A 247 -5.55 -4.11 -7.88
C GLY A 247 -7.06 -4.22 -7.72
N SER A 248 -7.54 -5.38 -7.28
CA SER A 248 -8.94 -5.57 -6.93
C SER A 248 -9.22 -5.08 -5.51
N ALA A 249 -10.49 -4.74 -5.21
CA ALA A 249 -10.97 -4.53 -3.86
C ALA A 249 -12.34 -5.19 -3.71
N GLU A 250 -12.44 -6.16 -2.80
CA GLU A 250 -13.68 -6.84 -2.46
C GLU A 250 -14.25 -6.28 -1.16
N ILE A 251 -15.48 -5.75 -1.18
CA ILE A 251 -16.19 -5.26 0.00
C ILE A 251 -16.81 -6.46 0.70
N MET A 252 -16.21 -6.92 1.79
CA MET A 252 -16.57 -8.13 2.52
C MET A 252 -17.76 -7.93 3.48
N GLY A 253 -18.06 -6.69 3.87
CA GLY A 253 -19.20 -6.37 4.71
C GLY A 253 -18.97 -5.21 5.67
N LYS A 254 -20.06 -4.80 6.35
CA LYS A 254 -20.06 -3.74 7.36
C LYS A 254 -20.07 -4.34 8.76
N HIS A 255 -19.26 -3.81 9.64
CA HIS A 255 -19.05 -4.26 11.02
C HIS A 255 -19.15 -3.10 12.00
N LEU A 256 -19.29 -3.43 13.28
CA LEU A 256 -19.37 -2.47 14.38
C LEU A 256 -18.33 -2.81 15.44
N ILE A 257 -17.74 -1.79 16.04
CA ILE A 257 -16.86 -1.91 17.20
C ILE A 257 -17.29 -0.90 18.29
N CYS A 258 -17.37 -1.37 19.54
CA CYS A 258 -17.67 -0.52 20.69
C CYS A 258 -16.37 -0.14 21.42
N THR A 259 -16.23 1.15 21.82
CA THR A 259 -15.05 1.66 22.55
C THR A 259 -15.46 2.19 23.93
#